data_c85bdaab92be2909340930fa99f7a606
#
_entry.id   c85bdaab92be2909340930fa99f7a606
#
_cell.length_a   1.000
_cell.length_b   1.000
_cell.length_c   1.000
_cell.angle_alpha   90.00
_cell.angle_beta   90.00
_cell.angle_gamma   90.00
#
_symmetry.space_group_name_H-M   'P 1'
#
loop_
_entity.id
_entity.type
_entity.pdbx_description
1 polymer ?
#
loop_
_entity_poly.entity_id
_entity_poly.type
_entity_poly.pdbx_seq_one_letter_code
_entity_poly.pdbx_strand_id
1 'polypeptide(L)'
;MISRKIYGVGETVYDILFRNGNPLKAVPGGSAFNALITLGRCRLSPVLSTFVGDDPIGRLTLDFMQRNGVDTGYVEIRKNSKSHLSLAFLNEVNDAEYVFYKEHASLSVELTLPAFLPGDYLLFGSFFAINPVIRPQMLRYLSAAVHAGATLYYDINFRPSHLKDLPAVKEHVLENIRLSSVVRGSMEDFHCLFGVDNDCPDRYALAADIYHRHLKGECPYLLVTDGARAVHVLTPVRHLVFEVAPISTVSTVGAGDNFNAGIVYFMSRQGITKADLVELSEEVWAQMVHTAQRFSACVCQSLDNYVNEKFVVTLRGRDATV
;
A
#
# COMPACT_ATOMS: atom_id res chain seq x y z
N MET A 1 -12.15 -25.39 -0.43
CA MET A 1 -11.80 -24.10 0.22
C MET A 1 -12.28 -22.98 -0.69
N ILE A 2 -13.04 -22.03 -0.16
CA ILE A 2 -13.45 -20.83 -0.91
C ILE A 2 -12.16 -20.04 -1.19
N SER A 3 -11.85 -19.80 -2.46
CA SER A 3 -10.69 -18.99 -2.85
C SER A 3 -11.00 -17.54 -2.48
N ARG A 4 -10.33 -17.02 -1.44
CA ARG A 4 -10.42 -15.62 -1.04
C ARG A 4 -9.70 -14.74 -2.06
N LYS A 5 -10.35 -13.69 -2.51
CA LYS A 5 -9.77 -12.75 -3.46
C LYS A 5 -9.07 -11.59 -2.75
N ILE A 6 -8.07 -11.04 -3.41
CA ILE A 6 -7.38 -9.83 -2.98
C ILE A 6 -7.77 -8.72 -3.94
N TYR A 7 -8.39 -7.70 -3.41
CA TYR A 7 -8.74 -6.49 -4.14
C TYR A 7 -7.83 -5.35 -3.72
N GLY A 8 -7.50 -4.49 -4.65
CA GLY A 8 -6.93 -3.19 -4.35
C GLY A 8 -7.73 -2.09 -5.02
N VAL A 9 -7.72 -0.92 -4.43
CA VAL A 9 -8.29 0.28 -5.02
C VAL A 9 -7.31 1.44 -4.85
N GLY A 10 -7.01 2.13 -5.94
CA GLY A 10 -6.03 3.20 -5.92
C GLY A 10 -5.77 3.81 -7.28
N GLU A 11 -4.97 4.85 -7.30
CA GLU A 11 -4.51 5.53 -8.51
C GLU A 11 -3.38 4.75 -9.18
N THR A 12 -3.34 4.81 -10.51
CA THR A 12 -2.17 4.42 -11.30
C THR A 12 -1.50 5.66 -11.87
N VAL A 13 -0.18 5.67 -11.87
CA VAL A 13 0.65 6.68 -12.52
C VAL A 13 1.72 5.97 -13.36
N TYR A 14 2.19 6.62 -14.41
CA TYR A 14 3.31 6.11 -15.18
C TYR A 14 4.55 6.94 -14.82
N ASP A 15 5.47 6.35 -14.07
CA ASP A 15 6.66 7.02 -13.55
C ASP A 15 7.76 7.03 -14.62
N ILE A 16 8.28 8.21 -14.93
CA ILE A 16 9.45 8.39 -15.78
C ILE A 16 10.58 8.92 -14.92
N LEU A 17 11.58 8.09 -14.66
CA LEU A 17 12.72 8.41 -13.83
C LEU A 17 13.79 9.10 -14.67
N PHE A 18 14.32 10.21 -14.16
CA PHE A 18 15.41 10.96 -14.77
C PHE A 18 16.63 10.98 -13.86
N ARG A 19 17.82 10.94 -14.45
CA ARG A 19 19.10 11.21 -13.79
C ARG A 19 19.95 12.09 -14.68
N ASN A 20 20.48 13.18 -14.11
CA ASN A 20 21.29 14.16 -14.85
C ASN A 20 20.59 14.66 -16.12
N GLY A 21 19.28 14.90 -16.06
CA GLY A 21 18.47 15.39 -17.17
C GLY A 21 18.11 14.34 -18.23
N ASN A 22 18.58 13.10 -18.11
CA ASN A 22 18.30 12.03 -19.06
C ASN A 22 17.27 11.03 -18.51
N PRO A 23 16.33 10.52 -19.31
CA PRO A 23 15.43 9.47 -18.91
C PRO A 23 16.22 8.17 -18.65
N LEU A 24 15.99 7.57 -17.49
CA LEU A 24 16.65 6.36 -17.03
C LEU A 24 15.74 5.13 -17.20
N LYS A 25 14.46 5.30 -16.85
CA LYS A 25 13.48 4.21 -16.82
C LYS A 25 12.07 4.79 -16.89
N ALA A 26 11.15 4.03 -17.44
CA ALA A 26 9.73 4.35 -17.42
C ALA A 26 8.94 3.09 -17.03
N VAL A 27 8.10 3.19 -15.98
CA VAL A 27 7.35 2.05 -15.42
C VAL A 27 6.01 2.51 -14.86
N PRO A 28 4.95 1.69 -14.95
CA PRO A 28 3.73 1.97 -14.21
C PRO A 28 3.97 1.90 -12.70
N GLY A 29 3.26 2.72 -11.94
CA GLY A 29 3.37 2.80 -10.50
C GLY A 29 2.06 3.22 -9.83
N GLY A 30 2.14 3.48 -8.54
CA GLY A 30 1.06 3.81 -7.63
C GLY A 30 1.09 2.86 -6.42
N SER A 31 0.70 3.33 -5.23
CA SER A 31 0.89 2.55 -4.01
C SER A 31 0.17 1.19 -4.06
N ALA A 32 -1.15 1.18 -4.23
CA ALA A 32 -1.91 -0.06 -4.38
C ALA A 32 -1.44 -0.86 -5.61
N PHE A 33 -1.13 -0.18 -6.73
CA PHE A 33 -0.62 -0.81 -7.93
C PHE A 33 0.66 -1.63 -7.65
N ASN A 34 1.66 -1.02 -7.04
CA ASN A 34 2.95 -1.68 -6.74
C ASN A 34 2.76 -2.93 -5.88
N ALA A 35 1.92 -2.83 -4.84
CA ALA A 35 1.59 -3.97 -3.99
C ALA A 35 0.91 -5.09 -4.77
N LEU A 36 -0.08 -4.77 -5.63
CA LEU A 36 -0.81 -5.78 -6.39
C LEU A 36 0.02 -6.41 -7.50
N ILE A 37 0.91 -5.67 -8.17
CA ILE A 37 1.88 -6.25 -9.11
C ILE A 37 2.74 -7.30 -8.40
N THR A 38 3.24 -6.98 -7.20
CA THR A 38 4.00 -7.92 -6.38
C THR A 38 3.18 -9.17 -6.03
N LEU A 39 1.94 -9.01 -5.59
CA LEU A 39 1.03 -10.13 -5.28
C LEU A 39 0.70 -10.97 -6.53
N GLY A 40 0.53 -10.32 -7.68
CA GLY A 40 0.31 -11.00 -8.95
C GLY A 40 1.52 -11.84 -9.37
N ARG A 41 2.75 -11.32 -9.24
CA ARG A 41 3.99 -12.10 -9.41
C ARG A 41 4.07 -13.29 -8.47
N CYS A 42 3.52 -13.16 -7.25
CA CYS A 42 3.38 -14.26 -6.29
C CYS A 42 2.22 -15.22 -6.62
N ARG A 43 1.53 -15.06 -7.77
CA ARG A 43 0.41 -15.89 -8.27
C ARG A 43 -0.83 -15.89 -7.36
N LEU A 44 -1.13 -14.77 -6.75
CA LEU A 44 -2.36 -14.59 -5.98
C LEU A 44 -3.52 -13.99 -6.81
N SER A 45 -3.25 -13.67 -8.08
CA SER A 45 -4.25 -13.16 -9.04
C SER A 45 -5.12 -12.03 -8.46
N PRO A 46 -4.50 -10.96 -7.91
CA PRO A 46 -5.26 -9.86 -7.31
C PRO A 46 -6.01 -9.05 -8.36
N VAL A 47 -7.02 -8.32 -7.92
CA VAL A 47 -7.88 -7.45 -8.73
C VAL A 47 -7.58 -6.01 -8.38
N LEU A 48 -7.31 -5.14 -9.35
CA LEU A 48 -7.14 -3.69 -9.13
C LEU A 48 -8.33 -2.91 -9.70
N SER A 49 -9.04 -2.20 -8.83
CA SER A 49 -10.00 -1.17 -9.24
C SER A 49 -9.27 0.17 -9.35
N THR A 50 -9.19 0.68 -10.56
CA THR A 50 -8.50 1.91 -10.92
C THR A 50 -9.03 2.44 -12.25
N PHE A 51 -8.41 3.49 -12.75
CA PHE A 51 -8.69 4.00 -14.08
C PHE A 51 -7.39 4.35 -14.83
N VAL A 52 -7.46 4.31 -16.14
CA VAL A 52 -6.42 4.76 -17.08
C VAL A 52 -7.05 5.56 -18.20
N GLY A 53 -6.27 6.38 -18.90
CA GLY A 53 -6.71 7.04 -20.11
C GLY A 53 -6.79 6.06 -21.29
N ASP A 54 -7.62 6.40 -22.29
CA ASP A 54 -7.62 5.72 -23.59
C ASP A 54 -6.48 6.25 -24.46
N ASP A 55 -5.26 5.98 -24.03
CA ASP A 55 -4.02 6.43 -24.67
C ASP A 55 -2.94 5.33 -24.67
N PRO A 56 -1.78 5.55 -25.31
CA PRO A 56 -0.70 4.56 -25.30
C PRO A 56 -0.21 4.18 -23.91
N ILE A 57 -0.18 5.12 -22.96
CA ILE A 57 0.25 4.88 -21.58
C ILE A 57 -0.74 3.98 -20.83
N GLY A 58 -2.05 4.21 -21.01
CA GLY A 58 -3.08 3.35 -20.45
C GLY A 58 -2.96 1.91 -20.95
N ARG A 59 -2.73 1.73 -22.27
CA ARG A 59 -2.51 0.40 -22.86
C ARG A 59 -1.26 -0.28 -22.31
N LEU A 60 -0.14 0.44 -22.18
CA LEU A 60 1.09 -0.09 -21.55
C LEU A 60 0.86 -0.50 -20.09
N THR A 61 0.09 0.27 -19.35
CA THR A 61 -0.24 -0.02 -17.95
C THR A 61 -1.09 -1.29 -17.83
N LEU A 62 -2.14 -1.43 -18.66
CA LEU A 62 -2.99 -2.63 -18.70
C LEU A 62 -2.20 -3.88 -19.05
N ASP A 63 -1.39 -3.80 -20.08
CA ASP A 63 -0.54 -4.88 -20.55
C ASP A 63 0.48 -5.32 -19.48
N PHE A 64 1.04 -4.35 -18.75
CA PHE A 64 1.93 -4.63 -17.64
C PHE A 64 1.20 -5.35 -16.49
N MET A 65 0.00 -4.92 -16.12
CA MET A 65 -0.82 -5.58 -15.11
C MET A 65 -1.10 -7.04 -15.48
N GLN A 66 -1.60 -7.29 -16.69
CA GLN A 66 -1.94 -8.63 -17.17
C GLN A 66 -0.72 -9.56 -17.19
N ARG A 67 0.43 -9.08 -17.69
CA ARG A 67 1.68 -9.86 -17.69
C ARG A 67 2.19 -10.20 -16.30
N ASN A 68 1.83 -9.42 -15.29
CA ASN A 68 2.18 -9.65 -13.89
C ASN A 68 1.07 -10.34 -13.08
N GLY A 69 0.04 -10.90 -13.74
CA GLY A 69 -0.99 -11.71 -13.11
C GLY A 69 -2.03 -10.92 -12.30
N VAL A 70 -2.20 -9.62 -12.59
CA VAL A 70 -3.24 -8.77 -12.01
C VAL A 70 -4.46 -8.76 -12.94
N ASP A 71 -5.64 -9.02 -12.37
CA ASP A 71 -6.90 -8.94 -13.09
C ASP A 71 -7.26 -7.48 -13.38
N THR A 72 -7.49 -7.17 -14.67
CA THR A 72 -7.80 -5.83 -15.18
C THR A 72 -9.28 -5.60 -15.43
N GLY A 73 -10.16 -6.55 -15.10
CA GLY A 73 -11.61 -6.47 -15.34
C GLY A 73 -12.31 -5.32 -14.61
N TYR A 74 -11.64 -4.71 -13.63
CA TYR A 74 -12.13 -3.57 -12.85
C TYR A 74 -11.38 -2.27 -13.14
N VAL A 75 -10.61 -2.21 -14.23
CA VAL A 75 -9.94 -0.99 -14.68
C VAL A 75 -10.85 -0.23 -15.63
N GLU A 76 -11.22 0.99 -15.26
CA GLU A 76 -11.95 1.90 -16.13
C GLU A 76 -11.03 2.51 -17.18
N ILE A 77 -11.36 2.34 -18.46
CA ILE A 77 -10.66 3.02 -19.56
C ILE A 77 -11.45 4.29 -19.91
N ARG A 78 -10.88 5.45 -19.60
CA ARG A 78 -11.53 6.74 -19.78
C ARG A 78 -11.31 7.29 -21.18
N LYS A 79 -12.38 7.34 -21.96
CA LYS A 79 -12.36 7.96 -23.28
C LYS A 79 -12.05 9.46 -23.17
N ASN A 80 -11.24 9.95 -24.10
CA ASN A 80 -10.82 11.36 -24.17
C ASN A 80 -10.08 11.88 -22.93
N SER A 81 -9.54 10.99 -22.10
CA SER A 81 -8.71 11.32 -20.95
C SER A 81 -7.28 10.83 -21.15
N LYS A 82 -6.34 11.46 -20.46
CA LYS A 82 -4.93 11.06 -20.45
C LYS A 82 -4.62 10.26 -19.21
N SER A 83 -3.78 9.24 -19.36
CA SER A 83 -3.20 8.54 -18.23
C SER A 83 -2.29 9.46 -17.43
N HIS A 84 -2.29 9.31 -16.11
CA HIS A 84 -1.47 10.12 -15.22
C HIS A 84 0.01 9.79 -15.40
N LEU A 85 0.85 10.82 -15.41
CA LEU A 85 2.30 10.70 -15.45
C LEU A 85 2.93 11.29 -14.20
N SER A 86 4.06 10.74 -13.81
CA SER A 86 4.95 11.29 -12.81
C SER A 86 6.36 11.36 -13.40
N LEU A 87 7.02 12.50 -13.28
CA LEU A 87 8.44 12.65 -13.57
C LEU A 87 9.18 12.63 -12.24
N ALA A 88 10.09 11.69 -12.06
CA ALA A 88 10.90 11.53 -10.87
C ALA A 88 12.37 11.90 -11.19
N PHE A 89 12.85 13.01 -10.64
CA PHE A 89 14.23 13.48 -10.84
C PHE A 89 15.10 12.98 -9.68
N LEU A 90 15.98 12.01 -9.97
CA LEU A 90 16.87 11.41 -8.98
C LEU A 90 18.09 12.29 -8.75
N ASN A 91 18.39 12.59 -7.47
CA ASN A 91 19.64 13.19 -7.05
C ASN A 91 20.77 12.14 -6.94
N GLU A 92 21.95 12.57 -6.48
CA GLU A 92 23.14 11.71 -6.35
C GLU A 92 22.97 10.55 -5.33
N VAL A 93 22.08 10.73 -4.34
CA VAL A 93 21.76 9.71 -3.31
C VAL A 93 20.50 8.91 -3.62
N ASN A 94 19.99 9.03 -4.87
CA ASN A 94 18.76 8.37 -5.35
C ASN A 94 17.45 8.81 -4.66
N ASP A 95 17.44 9.99 -4.01
CA ASP A 95 16.19 10.61 -3.61
C ASP A 95 15.51 11.22 -4.83
N ALA A 96 14.19 11.10 -4.91
CA ALA A 96 13.42 11.56 -6.05
C ALA A 96 12.59 12.81 -5.73
N GLU A 97 12.75 13.85 -6.54
CA GLU A 97 11.80 14.96 -6.63
C GLU A 97 10.73 14.62 -7.68
N TYR A 98 9.45 14.70 -7.30
CA TYR A 98 8.34 14.30 -8.16
C TYR A 98 7.57 15.49 -8.71
N VAL A 99 7.32 15.48 -10.04
CA VAL A 99 6.39 16.38 -10.72
C VAL A 99 5.27 15.55 -11.33
N PHE A 100 4.03 15.81 -10.92
CA PHE A 100 2.86 15.06 -11.39
C PHE A 100 2.13 15.80 -12.52
N TYR A 101 1.84 15.07 -13.58
CA TYR A 101 1.00 15.50 -14.70
C TYR A 101 -0.30 14.70 -14.64
N LYS A 102 -1.30 15.31 -14.02
CA LYS A 102 -2.62 14.71 -13.85
C LYS A 102 -3.65 15.61 -14.53
N GLU A 103 -4.58 14.99 -15.28
CA GLU A 103 -5.77 15.75 -15.67
C GLU A 103 -6.55 16.16 -14.44
N HIS A 104 -6.99 17.42 -14.39
CA HIS A 104 -7.85 17.89 -13.32
C HIS A 104 -9.13 17.05 -13.31
N ALA A 105 -9.43 16.46 -12.16
CA ALA A 105 -10.56 15.58 -11.94
C ALA A 105 -11.89 16.37 -11.96
N SER A 106 -12.23 16.97 -13.10
CA SER A 106 -13.58 17.48 -13.36
C SER A 106 -14.56 16.37 -13.75
N LEU A 107 -14.06 15.14 -13.91
CA LEU A 107 -14.85 13.98 -14.32
C LEU A 107 -15.18 13.13 -13.09
N SER A 108 -16.46 12.80 -12.91
CA SER A 108 -16.91 11.84 -11.92
C SER A 108 -16.18 10.52 -12.13
N VAL A 109 -15.42 10.09 -11.11
CA VAL A 109 -14.79 8.78 -11.10
C VAL A 109 -15.85 7.76 -10.73
N GLU A 110 -16.20 6.85 -11.63
CA GLU A 110 -17.00 5.68 -11.28
C GLU A 110 -16.06 4.49 -11.11
N LEU A 111 -15.85 4.07 -9.86
CA LEU A 111 -15.14 2.83 -9.57
C LEU A 111 -16.14 1.67 -9.70
N THR A 112 -15.82 0.71 -10.57
CA THR A 112 -16.59 -0.53 -10.66
C THR A 112 -16.50 -1.29 -9.35
N LEU A 113 -17.64 -1.52 -8.72
CA LEU A 113 -17.75 -2.16 -7.42
C LEU A 113 -17.69 -3.69 -7.57
N PRO A 114 -16.72 -4.40 -6.96
CA PRO A 114 -16.70 -5.85 -6.97
C PRO A 114 -17.77 -6.45 -6.05
N ALA A 115 -18.16 -7.67 -6.35
CA ALA A 115 -18.97 -8.49 -5.44
C ALA A 115 -18.04 -9.12 -4.40
N PHE A 116 -17.77 -8.39 -3.31
CA PHE A 116 -16.98 -8.90 -2.19
C PHE A 116 -17.64 -10.10 -1.52
N LEU A 117 -16.80 -11.03 -1.06
CA LEU A 117 -17.22 -12.19 -0.27
C LEU A 117 -16.59 -12.16 1.13
N PRO A 118 -17.18 -12.84 2.12
CA PRO A 118 -16.60 -12.94 3.45
C PRO A 118 -15.18 -13.53 3.41
N GLY A 119 -14.26 -12.81 4.06
CA GLY A 119 -12.85 -13.20 4.13
C GLY A 119 -11.99 -12.73 2.95
N ASP A 120 -12.55 -12.05 1.94
CA ASP A 120 -11.76 -11.34 0.94
C ASP A 120 -10.90 -10.26 1.60
N TYR A 121 -9.87 -9.80 0.89
CA TYR A 121 -8.98 -8.72 1.34
C TYR A 121 -9.17 -7.49 0.47
N LEU A 122 -9.14 -6.33 1.10
CA LEU A 122 -9.12 -5.04 0.39
C LEU A 122 -7.93 -4.22 0.86
N LEU A 123 -6.96 -3.99 -0.04
CA LEU A 123 -5.85 -3.07 0.14
C LEU A 123 -6.19 -1.71 -0.48
N PHE A 124 -6.10 -0.65 0.31
CA PHE A 124 -6.34 0.71 -0.14
C PHE A 124 -5.52 1.73 0.65
N GLY A 125 -5.39 2.94 0.15
CA GLY A 125 -4.63 3.95 0.87
C GLY A 125 -4.23 5.16 0.06
N SER A 126 -3.18 5.83 0.54
CA SER A 126 -2.59 7.04 -0.02
C SER A 126 -3.61 8.18 -0.18
N PHE A 127 -3.20 9.25 -0.86
CA PHE A 127 -4.07 10.40 -1.12
C PHE A 127 -5.31 10.05 -1.93
N PHE A 128 -5.26 9.00 -2.77
CA PHE A 128 -6.42 8.54 -3.52
C PHE A 128 -7.60 8.21 -2.60
N ALA A 129 -7.37 7.51 -1.50
CA ALA A 129 -8.42 7.07 -0.58
C ALA A 129 -9.08 8.21 0.20
N ILE A 130 -8.42 9.37 0.28
CA ILE A 130 -8.88 10.54 1.05
C ILE A 130 -9.21 11.75 0.18
N ASN A 131 -8.96 11.67 -1.13
CA ASN A 131 -9.22 12.76 -2.07
C ASN A 131 -10.72 13.14 -2.07
N PRO A 132 -11.09 14.40 -1.78
CA PRO A 132 -12.48 14.82 -1.67
C PRO A 132 -13.32 14.55 -2.92
N VAL A 133 -12.71 14.62 -4.11
CA VAL A 133 -13.40 14.39 -5.40
C VAL A 133 -13.85 12.93 -5.53
N ILE A 134 -13.02 11.99 -5.05
CA ILE A 134 -13.28 10.54 -5.18
C ILE A 134 -13.98 10.00 -3.93
N ARG A 135 -14.02 10.77 -2.84
CA ARG A 135 -14.49 10.30 -1.53
C ARG A 135 -15.86 9.61 -1.56
N PRO A 136 -16.89 10.12 -2.25
CA PRO A 136 -18.19 9.43 -2.30
C PRO A 136 -18.08 8.01 -2.89
N GLN A 137 -17.27 7.82 -3.91
CA GLN A 137 -17.04 6.51 -4.52
C GLN A 137 -16.23 5.59 -3.60
N MET A 138 -15.19 6.13 -2.94
CA MET A 138 -14.42 5.39 -1.96
C MET A 138 -15.29 4.90 -0.81
N LEU A 139 -16.18 5.73 -0.26
CA LEU A 139 -17.07 5.31 0.81
C LEU A 139 -18.02 4.18 0.38
N ARG A 140 -18.59 4.27 -0.83
CA ARG A 140 -19.39 3.16 -1.38
C ARG A 140 -18.59 1.86 -1.47
N TYR A 141 -17.33 1.96 -1.92
CA TYR A 141 -16.44 0.83 -2.08
C TYR A 141 -16.08 0.19 -0.73
N LEU A 142 -15.67 1.01 0.24
CA LEU A 142 -15.33 0.58 1.59
C LEU A 142 -16.54 0.00 2.33
N SER A 143 -17.70 0.66 2.25
CA SER A 143 -18.94 0.19 2.86
C SER A 143 -19.36 -1.18 2.34
N ALA A 144 -19.24 -1.42 1.02
CA ALA A 144 -19.54 -2.72 0.44
C ALA A 144 -18.59 -3.81 0.94
N ALA A 145 -17.29 -3.53 1.03
CA ALA A 145 -16.29 -4.46 1.55
C ALA A 145 -16.52 -4.78 3.05
N VAL A 146 -16.83 -3.77 3.85
CA VAL A 146 -17.16 -3.94 5.28
C VAL A 146 -18.42 -4.79 5.45
N HIS A 147 -19.48 -4.47 4.69
CA HIS A 147 -20.76 -5.20 4.75
C HIS A 147 -20.59 -6.68 4.35
N ALA A 148 -19.77 -6.95 3.36
CA ALA A 148 -19.46 -8.32 2.92
C ALA A 148 -18.58 -9.10 3.92
N GLY A 149 -18.01 -8.46 4.93
CA GLY A 149 -17.11 -9.10 5.89
C GLY A 149 -15.68 -9.28 5.37
N ALA A 150 -15.25 -8.47 4.42
CA ALA A 150 -13.85 -8.44 3.96
C ALA A 150 -12.90 -7.92 5.04
N THR A 151 -11.62 -8.28 4.91
CA THR A 151 -10.53 -7.76 5.74
C THR A 151 -9.93 -6.55 5.05
N LEU A 152 -10.07 -5.38 5.65
CA LEU A 152 -9.61 -4.11 5.10
C LEU A 152 -8.22 -3.78 5.65
N TYR A 153 -7.28 -3.58 4.74
CA TYR A 153 -5.91 -3.14 5.03
C TYR A 153 -5.72 -1.72 4.49
N TYR A 154 -5.56 -0.76 5.37
CA TYR A 154 -5.38 0.65 5.04
C TYR A 154 -3.92 1.07 5.18
N ASP A 155 -3.32 1.56 4.09
CA ASP A 155 -2.01 2.21 4.12
C ASP A 155 -2.20 3.73 4.09
N ILE A 156 -1.87 4.40 5.18
CA ILE A 156 -2.02 5.86 5.33
C ILE A 156 -1.27 6.57 4.21
N ASN A 157 0.03 6.31 4.08
CA ASN A 157 0.91 6.83 3.04
C ASN A 157 0.65 8.31 2.70
N PHE A 158 0.64 9.16 3.74
CA PHE A 158 0.37 10.60 3.65
C PHE A 158 1.68 11.36 3.45
N ARG A 159 1.87 11.91 2.26
CA ARG A 159 3.12 12.60 1.89
C ARG A 159 3.17 14.04 2.40
N PRO A 160 4.37 14.57 2.76
CA PRO A 160 4.54 15.98 3.14
C PRO A 160 4.00 16.97 2.11
N SER A 161 4.03 16.62 0.81
CA SER A 161 3.47 17.44 -0.26
C SER A 161 1.96 17.72 -0.13
N HIS A 162 1.24 16.91 0.66
CA HIS A 162 -0.20 17.03 0.92
C HIS A 162 -0.54 17.74 2.25
N LEU A 163 0.45 18.23 2.99
CA LEU A 163 0.21 18.92 4.27
C LEU A 163 -0.76 20.10 4.15
N LYS A 164 -0.73 20.84 3.04
CA LYS A 164 -1.67 21.93 2.76
C LYS A 164 -3.13 21.46 2.68
N ASP A 165 -3.34 20.20 2.27
CA ASP A 165 -4.67 19.62 2.09
C ASP A 165 -5.18 18.97 3.40
N LEU A 166 -4.31 18.77 4.40
CA LEU A 166 -4.61 18.07 5.64
C LEU A 166 -5.88 18.55 6.35
N PRO A 167 -6.15 19.87 6.49
CA PRO A 167 -7.39 20.33 7.16
C PRO A 167 -8.65 19.81 6.48
N ALA A 168 -8.64 19.64 5.15
CA ALA A 168 -9.78 19.18 4.37
C ALA A 168 -9.93 17.65 4.35
N VAL A 169 -8.83 16.90 4.55
CA VAL A 169 -8.83 15.43 4.37
C VAL A 169 -8.61 14.65 5.67
N LYS A 170 -8.29 15.31 6.78
CA LYS A 170 -7.97 14.64 8.07
C LYS A 170 -9.11 13.72 8.53
N GLU A 171 -10.36 14.17 8.42
CA GLU A 171 -11.49 13.33 8.81
C GLU A 171 -11.65 12.12 7.90
N HIS A 172 -11.32 12.22 6.60
CA HIS A 172 -11.32 11.08 5.69
C HIS A 172 -10.26 10.03 6.09
N VAL A 173 -9.08 10.48 6.59
CA VAL A 173 -8.06 9.57 7.14
C VAL A 173 -8.62 8.83 8.35
N LEU A 174 -9.20 9.55 9.31
CA LEU A 174 -9.75 8.96 10.54
C LEU A 174 -10.91 7.98 10.23
N GLU A 175 -11.78 8.35 9.28
CA GLU A 175 -12.86 7.46 8.84
C GLU A 175 -12.34 6.18 8.18
N ASN A 176 -11.29 6.27 7.35
CA ASN A 176 -10.63 5.08 6.79
C ASN A 176 -10.03 4.20 7.88
N ILE A 177 -9.41 4.80 8.91
CA ILE A 177 -8.86 4.09 10.07
C ILE A 177 -9.96 3.30 10.79
N ARG A 178 -11.12 3.93 11.06
CA ARG A 178 -12.28 3.29 11.74
C ARG A 178 -12.83 2.11 10.96
N LEU A 179 -12.85 2.20 9.63
CA LEU A 179 -13.39 1.15 8.76
C LEU A 179 -12.42 -0.03 8.58
N SER A 180 -11.14 0.14 8.93
CA SER A 180 -10.09 -0.82 8.60
C SER A 180 -9.89 -1.88 9.68
N SER A 181 -9.55 -3.08 9.25
CA SER A 181 -9.15 -4.18 10.14
C SER A 181 -7.71 -4.03 10.59
N VAL A 182 -6.83 -3.60 9.68
CA VAL A 182 -5.41 -3.34 9.92
C VAL A 182 -5.06 -2.00 9.29
N VAL A 183 -4.37 -1.16 10.04
CA VAL A 183 -3.85 0.13 9.55
C VAL A 183 -2.32 0.08 9.54
N ARG A 184 -1.72 0.59 8.50
CA ARG A 184 -0.27 0.81 8.43
C ARG A 184 0.02 2.28 8.16
N GLY A 185 1.02 2.80 8.84
CA GLY A 185 1.62 4.11 8.55
C GLY A 185 3.11 4.09 8.87
N SER A 186 3.87 4.99 8.27
CA SER A 186 5.25 5.27 8.69
C SER A 186 5.27 6.29 9.83
N MET A 187 6.38 6.40 10.55
CA MET A 187 6.58 7.47 11.53
C MET A 187 6.40 8.86 10.90
N GLU A 188 6.80 9.03 9.63
CA GLU A 188 6.61 10.27 8.88
C GLU A 188 5.13 10.58 8.62
N ASP A 189 4.31 9.54 8.31
CA ASP A 189 2.87 9.72 8.14
C ASP A 189 2.24 10.29 9.41
N PHE A 190 2.61 9.74 10.57
CA PHE A 190 2.07 10.19 11.86
C PHE A 190 2.61 11.56 12.28
N HIS A 191 3.87 11.87 11.95
CA HIS A 191 4.39 13.22 12.08
C HIS A 191 3.53 14.23 11.29
N CYS A 192 3.26 13.92 10.02
CA CYS A 192 2.43 14.78 9.17
C CYS A 192 0.99 14.94 9.68
N LEU A 193 0.38 13.84 10.16
CA LEU A 193 -1.04 13.84 10.55
C LEU A 193 -1.30 14.43 11.93
N PHE A 194 -0.41 14.21 12.88
CA PHE A 194 -0.63 14.50 14.30
C PHE A 194 0.42 15.41 14.91
N GLY A 195 1.47 15.77 14.15
CA GLY A 195 2.56 16.63 14.66
C GLY A 195 3.43 15.94 15.71
N VAL A 196 3.49 14.61 15.73
CA VAL A 196 4.37 13.90 16.66
C VAL A 196 5.82 14.16 16.34
N ASP A 197 6.69 14.21 17.38
CA ASP A 197 8.10 14.47 17.21
C ASP A 197 8.82 13.30 16.52
N ASN A 198 9.10 13.45 15.24
CA ASN A 198 9.78 12.41 14.45
C ASN A 198 11.25 12.21 14.84
N ASP A 199 11.85 13.14 15.56
CA ASP A 199 13.24 13.06 16.06
C ASP A 199 13.31 12.47 17.48
N CYS A 200 12.18 12.14 18.11
CA CYS A 200 12.13 11.52 19.41
C CYS A 200 12.99 10.22 19.43
N PRO A 201 13.99 10.13 20.32
CA PRO A 201 14.89 8.97 20.34
C PRO A 201 14.21 7.69 20.87
N ASP A 202 13.19 7.84 21.73
CA ASP A 202 12.39 6.73 22.24
C ASP A 202 11.26 6.36 21.26
N ARG A 203 11.63 5.59 20.24
CA ARG A 203 10.71 5.15 19.19
C ARG A 203 9.61 4.24 19.70
N TYR A 204 9.88 3.49 20.77
CA TYR A 204 8.87 2.64 21.40
C TYR A 204 7.78 3.49 22.05
N ALA A 205 8.17 4.47 22.86
CA ALA A 205 7.22 5.38 23.50
C ALA A 205 6.45 6.21 22.44
N LEU A 206 7.13 6.65 21.36
CA LEU A 206 6.49 7.39 20.28
C LEU A 206 5.41 6.56 19.57
N ALA A 207 5.69 5.30 19.22
CA ALA A 207 4.71 4.41 18.60
C ALA A 207 3.52 4.13 19.55
N ALA A 208 3.79 3.92 20.84
CA ALA A 208 2.76 3.77 21.85
C ALA A 208 1.90 5.04 21.98
N ASP A 209 2.51 6.21 21.96
CA ASP A 209 1.83 7.51 22.02
C ASP A 209 0.90 7.73 20.83
N ILE A 210 1.37 7.44 19.61
CA ILE A 210 0.56 7.47 18.38
C ILE A 210 -0.70 6.63 18.56
N TYR A 211 -0.55 5.39 19.03
CA TYR A 211 -1.66 4.48 19.20
C TYR A 211 -2.62 4.95 20.31
N HIS A 212 -2.09 5.25 21.49
CA HIS A 212 -2.93 5.54 22.65
C HIS A 212 -3.61 6.91 22.63
N ARG A 213 -2.95 7.94 22.08
CA ARG A 213 -3.53 9.30 22.04
C ARG A 213 -4.41 9.55 20.83
N HIS A 214 -4.04 8.97 19.68
CA HIS A 214 -4.67 9.37 18.43
C HIS A 214 -5.58 8.28 17.84
N LEU A 215 -5.32 7.00 18.14
CA LEU A 215 -5.96 5.89 17.43
C LEU A 215 -6.65 4.87 18.35
N LYS A 216 -6.52 5.00 19.68
CA LYS A 216 -7.15 4.08 20.62
C LYS A 216 -8.67 4.13 20.51
N GLY A 217 -9.28 2.96 20.27
CA GLY A 217 -10.71 2.83 20.03
C GLY A 217 -11.13 3.04 18.56
N GLU A 218 -10.24 3.61 17.74
CA GLU A 218 -10.46 3.85 16.31
C GLU A 218 -9.82 2.76 15.44
N CYS A 219 -8.66 2.23 15.85
CA CYS A 219 -7.89 1.23 15.12
C CYS A 219 -7.45 0.10 16.06
N PRO A 220 -7.93 -1.14 15.90
CA PRO A 220 -7.52 -2.24 16.76
C PRO A 220 -6.11 -2.76 16.46
N TYR A 221 -5.64 -2.71 15.19
CA TYR A 221 -4.34 -3.26 14.78
C TYR A 221 -3.59 -2.24 13.94
N LEU A 222 -2.51 -1.69 14.52
CA LEU A 222 -1.68 -0.68 13.90
C LEU A 222 -0.27 -1.22 13.65
N LEU A 223 0.22 -1.07 12.42
CA LEU A 223 1.59 -1.31 12.01
C LEU A 223 2.28 0.03 11.79
N VAL A 224 3.29 0.35 12.59
CA VAL A 224 4.10 1.57 12.42
C VAL A 224 5.47 1.17 11.90
N THR A 225 5.80 1.58 10.67
CA THR A 225 7.13 1.35 10.10
C THR A 225 8.07 2.52 10.42
N ASP A 226 9.26 2.22 10.92
CA ASP A 226 10.29 3.19 11.28
C ASP A 226 11.54 3.04 10.40
N GLY A 227 11.36 3.11 9.09
CA GLY A 227 12.43 3.03 8.11
C GLY A 227 13.27 1.77 8.26
N ALA A 228 14.60 1.95 8.40
CA ALA A 228 15.56 0.88 8.56
C ALA A 228 15.74 0.42 10.03
N ARG A 229 14.95 0.97 10.98
CA ARG A 229 15.10 0.64 12.42
C ARG A 229 14.24 -0.54 12.81
N ALA A 230 12.92 -0.36 12.75
CA ALA A 230 11.99 -1.35 13.28
C ALA A 230 10.59 -1.26 12.64
N VAL A 231 9.80 -2.28 12.90
CA VAL A 231 8.34 -2.27 12.73
C VAL A 231 7.70 -2.48 14.08
N HIS A 232 6.84 -1.56 14.48
CA HIS A 232 6.01 -1.67 15.69
C HIS A 232 4.64 -2.24 15.31
N VAL A 233 4.19 -3.26 16.02
CA VAL A 233 2.84 -3.82 15.92
C VAL A 233 2.11 -3.52 17.21
N LEU A 234 1.09 -2.69 17.13
CA LEU A 234 0.26 -2.31 18.27
C LEU A 234 -1.12 -2.96 18.12
N THR A 235 -1.49 -3.69 19.15
CA THR A 235 -2.78 -4.38 19.26
C THR A 235 -3.49 -3.90 20.52
N PRO A 236 -4.76 -4.26 20.78
CA PRO A 236 -5.44 -3.89 22.00
C PRO A 236 -4.73 -4.30 23.29
N VAL A 237 -3.87 -5.34 23.23
CA VAL A 237 -3.24 -5.97 24.41
C VAL A 237 -1.72 -6.05 24.37
N ARG A 238 -1.08 -5.74 23.22
CA ARG A 238 0.37 -5.89 23.03
C ARG A 238 0.96 -4.77 22.19
N HIS A 239 2.21 -4.44 22.49
CA HIS A 239 3.10 -3.66 21.63
C HIS A 239 4.34 -4.51 21.35
N LEU A 240 4.43 -5.04 20.12
CA LEU A 240 5.54 -5.85 19.65
C LEU A 240 6.48 -4.99 18.79
N VAL A 241 7.77 -5.27 18.82
CA VAL A 241 8.78 -4.57 18.01
C VAL A 241 9.65 -5.58 17.29
N PHE A 242 9.80 -5.38 15.99
CA PHE A 242 10.59 -6.24 15.12
C PHE A 242 11.66 -5.41 14.42
N GLU A 243 12.92 -5.65 14.75
CA GLU A 243 14.05 -4.96 14.13
C GLU A 243 14.12 -5.25 12.61
N VAL A 244 14.63 -4.29 11.87
CA VAL A 244 14.87 -4.43 10.43
C VAL A 244 16.32 -4.84 10.19
N ALA A 245 16.52 -5.95 9.49
CA ALA A 245 17.86 -6.38 9.12
C ALA A 245 18.53 -5.37 8.17
N PRO A 246 19.80 -5.01 8.39
CA PRO A 246 20.51 -4.08 7.53
C PRO A 246 20.69 -4.64 6.12
N ILE A 247 20.49 -3.81 5.11
CA ILE A 247 20.65 -4.16 3.69
C ILE A 247 21.44 -3.06 2.97
N SER A 248 22.03 -3.40 1.83
CA SER A 248 22.55 -2.42 0.90
C SER A 248 21.39 -1.83 0.09
N THR A 249 21.02 -0.59 0.36
CA THR A 249 19.88 0.08 -0.27
C THR A 249 20.31 0.75 -1.58
N VAL A 250 19.55 0.52 -2.65
CA VAL A 250 19.66 1.18 -3.96
C VAL A 250 18.59 2.28 -4.08
N SER A 251 17.35 1.99 -3.64
CA SER A 251 16.23 2.92 -3.66
C SER A 251 15.23 2.51 -2.57
N THR A 252 14.51 3.48 -1.99
CA THR A 252 13.43 3.20 -1.03
C THR A 252 12.04 3.32 -1.66
N VAL A 253 11.97 3.64 -2.96
CA VAL A 253 10.70 3.76 -3.68
C VAL A 253 9.98 2.41 -3.73
N GLY A 254 8.72 2.38 -3.35
CA GLY A 254 7.91 1.16 -3.31
C GLY A 254 8.17 0.25 -2.09
N ALA A 255 9.09 0.61 -1.17
CA ALA A 255 9.38 -0.20 0.02
C ALA A 255 8.14 -0.41 0.90
N GLY A 256 7.38 0.65 1.18
CA GLY A 256 6.13 0.60 1.93
C GLY A 256 5.05 -0.21 1.22
N ASP A 257 4.89 -0.02 -0.10
CA ASP A 257 3.92 -0.74 -0.91
C ASP A 257 4.19 -2.25 -0.89
N ASN A 258 5.47 -2.65 -0.95
CA ASN A 258 5.86 -4.04 -0.90
C ASN A 258 5.85 -4.62 0.52
N PHE A 259 6.03 -3.81 1.55
CA PHE A 259 5.73 -4.21 2.92
C PHE A 259 4.24 -4.59 3.05
N ASN A 260 3.35 -3.75 2.54
CA ASN A 260 1.90 -4.01 2.51
C ASN A 260 1.58 -5.31 1.74
N ALA A 261 2.20 -5.50 0.58
CA ALA A 261 2.08 -6.74 -0.19
C ALA A 261 2.50 -7.96 0.62
N GLY A 262 3.59 -7.87 1.38
CA GLY A 262 4.09 -8.96 2.23
C GLY A 262 3.13 -9.32 3.37
N ILE A 263 2.51 -8.34 4.02
CA ILE A 263 1.46 -8.57 5.03
C ILE A 263 0.26 -9.28 4.41
N VAL A 264 -0.28 -8.73 3.32
CA VAL A 264 -1.45 -9.31 2.63
C VAL A 264 -1.14 -10.68 2.06
N TYR A 265 0.08 -10.90 1.52
CA TYR A 265 0.56 -12.20 1.08
C TYR A 265 0.50 -13.23 2.21
N PHE A 266 1.10 -12.91 3.37
CA PHE A 266 1.13 -13.82 4.51
C PHE A 266 -0.30 -14.14 5.01
N MET A 267 -1.12 -13.10 5.22
CA MET A 267 -2.51 -13.29 5.66
C MET A 267 -3.28 -14.18 4.68
N SER A 268 -3.17 -13.93 3.39
CA SER A 268 -3.85 -14.71 2.35
C SER A 268 -3.39 -16.17 2.31
N ARG A 269 -2.08 -16.43 2.43
CA ARG A 269 -1.50 -17.78 2.42
C ARG A 269 -1.87 -18.59 3.65
N GLN A 270 -1.94 -17.94 4.83
CA GLN A 270 -2.31 -18.57 6.10
C GLN A 270 -3.85 -18.57 6.33
N GLY A 271 -4.61 -17.92 5.44
CA GLY A 271 -6.05 -17.79 5.60
C GLY A 271 -6.48 -16.89 6.76
N ILE A 272 -5.63 -15.99 7.22
CA ILE A 272 -5.90 -15.06 8.33
C ILE A 272 -6.84 -13.95 7.85
N THR A 273 -7.98 -13.81 8.49
CA THR A 273 -8.96 -12.75 8.25
C THR A 273 -9.04 -11.80 9.45
N LYS A 274 -9.86 -10.77 9.35
CA LYS A 274 -10.10 -9.86 10.48
C LYS A 274 -10.59 -10.56 11.75
N ALA A 275 -11.29 -11.68 11.62
CA ALA A 275 -11.79 -12.45 12.76
C ALA A 275 -10.67 -13.16 13.54
N ASP A 276 -9.60 -13.54 12.84
CA ASP A 276 -8.49 -14.30 13.41
C ASP A 276 -7.47 -13.40 14.11
N LEU A 277 -7.45 -12.07 13.80
CA LEU A 277 -6.44 -11.13 14.32
C LEU A 277 -6.38 -11.06 15.85
N VAL A 278 -7.50 -11.27 16.53
CA VAL A 278 -7.59 -11.20 17.99
C VAL A 278 -6.82 -12.34 18.69
N GLU A 279 -6.68 -13.47 18.01
CA GLU A 279 -6.07 -14.69 18.55
C GLU A 279 -4.62 -14.90 18.07
N LEU A 280 -4.08 -13.99 17.23
CA LEU A 280 -2.73 -14.17 16.71
C LEU A 280 -1.69 -14.16 17.83
N SER A 281 -0.86 -15.19 17.85
CA SER A 281 0.30 -15.25 18.75
C SER A 281 1.40 -14.29 18.29
N GLU A 282 2.36 -14.02 19.16
CA GLU A 282 3.53 -13.21 18.85
C GLU A 282 4.36 -13.81 17.71
N GLU A 283 4.47 -15.14 17.67
CA GLU A 283 5.20 -15.87 16.64
C GLU A 283 4.57 -15.68 15.26
N VAL A 284 3.23 -15.67 15.17
CA VAL A 284 2.52 -15.44 13.91
C VAL A 284 2.69 -13.99 13.46
N TRP A 285 2.63 -13.01 14.38
CA TRP A 285 2.96 -11.62 14.08
C TRP A 285 4.41 -11.47 13.60
N ALA A 286 5.37 -12.14 14.26
CA ALA A 286 6.77 -12.13 13.84
C ALA A 286 6.95 -12.67 12.43
N GLN A 287 6.35 -13.82 12.10
CA GLN A 287 6.41 -14.41 10.77
C GLN A 287 5.80 -13.49 9.70
N MET A 288 4.66 -12.86 10.00
CA MET A 288 3.97 -11.92 9.12
C MET A 288 4.85 -10.69 8.85
N VAL A 289 5.37 -10.05 9.89
CA VAL A 289 6.22 -8.86 9.77
C VAL A 289 7.55 -9.20 9.06
N HIS A 290 8.21 -10.29 9.42
CA HIS A 290 9.45 -10.72 8.74
C HIS A 290 9.21 -11.04 7.26
N THR A 291 8.04 -11.60 6.91
CA THR A 291 7.67 -11.78 5.50
C THR A 291 7.57 -10.42 4.81
N ALA A 292 6.87 -9.46 5.40
CA ALA A 292 6.73 -8.11 4.86
C ALA A 292 8.07 -7.36 4.72
N GLN A 293 8.95 -7.47 5.72
CA GLN A 293 10.31 -6.91 5.68
C GLN A 293 11.13 -7.50 4.51
N ARG A 294 10.99 -8.80 4.22
CA ARG A 294 11.69 -9.44 3.08
C ARG A 294 11.19 -8.90 1.73
N PHE A 295 9.88 -8.67 1.58
CA PHE A 295 9.30 -8.07 0.38
C PHE A 295 9.84 -6.64 0.18
N SER A 296 9.81 -5.84 1.23
CA SER A 296 10.36 -4.49 1.23
C SER A 296 11.86 -4.48 0.91
N ALA A 297 12.66 -5.33 1.56
CA ALA A 297 14.10 -5.45 1.35
C ALA A 297 14.45 -5.82 -0.11
N CYS A 298 13.69 -6.73 -0.73
CA CYS A 298 13.88 -7.09 -2.13
C CYS A 298 13.78 -5.89 -3.07
N VAL A 299 12.80 -5.03 -2.83
CA VAL A 299 12.58 -3.81 -3.64
C VAL A 299 13.64 -2.76 -3.34
N CYS A 300 14.01 -2.57 -2.08
CA CYS A 300 15.05 -1.62 -1.70
C CYS A 300 16.43 -1.90 -2.33
N GLN A 301 16.68 -3.12 -2.78
CA GLN A 301 17.94 -3.53 -3.43
C GLN A 301 17.94 -3.33 -4.96
N SER A 302 16.94 -2.66 -5.52
CA SER A 302 16.82 -2.39 -6.95
C SER A 302 16.19 -1.03 -7.24
N LEU A 303 16.08 -0.68 -8.52
CA LEU A 303 15.27 0.46 -8.98
C LEU A 303 13.85 0.03 -9.40
N ASP A 304 13.45 -1.21 -9.12
CA ASP A 304 12.12 -1.70 -9.41
C ASP A 304 11.17 -1.45 -8.24
N ASN A 305 9.91 -1.12 -8.55
CA ASN A 305 8.88 -0.85 -7.56
C ASN A 305 8.17 -2.14 -7.08
N TYR A 306 8.62 -3.31 -7.53
CA TYR A 306 7.99 -4.62 -7.27
C TYR A 306 9.05 -5.70 -7.07
N VAL A 307 8.71 -6.78 -6.35
CA VAL A 307 9.62 -7.91 -6.18
C VAL A 307 9.98 -8.56 -7.51
N ASN A 308 11.22 -9.01 -7.65
CA ASN A 308 11.71 -9.67 -8.86
C ASN A 308 11.40 -11.18 -8.88
N GLU A 309 11.54 -11.81 -10.04
CA GLU A 309 11.25 -13.24 -10.21
C GLU A 309 12.13 -14.14 -9.34
N LYS A 310 13.39 -13.78 -9.13
CA LYS A 310 14.32 -14.55 -8.27
C LYS A 310 13.80 -14.62 -6.83
N PHE A 311 13.30 -13.50 -6.32
CA PHE A 311 12.68 -13.45 -5.00
C PHE A 311 11.45 -14.38 -4.92
N VAL A 312 10.58 -14.34 -5.94
CA VAL A 312 9.37 -15.17 -6.00
C VAL A 312 9.69 -16.65 -6.01
N VAL A 313 10.73 -17.08 -6.76
CA VAL A 313 11.20 -18.46 -6.78
C VAL A 313 11.68 -18.89 -5.39
N THR A 314 12.48 -18.06 -4.72
CA THR A 314 12.99 -18.33 -3.37
C THR A 314 11.86 -18.42 -2.33
N LEU A 315 10.84 -17.57 -2.46
CA LEU A 315 9.68 -17.57 -1.58
C LEU A 315 8.93 -18.89 -1.65
N ARG A 316 8.68 -19.40 -2.86
CA ARG A 316 7.97 -20.69 -3.11
C ARG A 316 8.73 -21.90 -2.63
N GLY A 317 10.04 -21.92 -2.76
CA GLY A 317 10.85 -23.02 -2.26
C GLY A 317 10.71 -23.21 -0.75
N ARG A 318 10.42 -22.14 -0.01
CA ARG A 318 10.18 -22.19 1.44
C ARG A 318 8.73 -22.58 1.79
N ASP A 319 7.76 -22.13 1.01
CA ASP A 319 6.33 -22.48 1.22
C ASP A 319 6.08 -23.98 0.94
N ALA A 320 6.94 -24.64 0.16
CA ALA A 320 6.87 -26.08 -0.12
C ALA A 320 7.52 -26.96 0.97
N THR A 321 8.21 -26.36 1.94
CA THR A 321 8.93 -27.06 3.04
C THR A 321 8.23 -26.90 4.40
N VAL A 322 7.08 -26.26 4.45
CA VAL A 322 6.19 -26.14 5.61
C VAL A 322 4.88 -26.90 5.33
#